data_cd8118907efe3a0b62f270fd743b310a
#
_entry.id   cd8118907efe3a0b62f270fd743b310a
#
_cell.length_a   1.000
_cell.length_b   1.000
_cell.length_c   1.000
_cell.angle_alpha   90.00
_cell.angle_beta   90.00
_cell.angle_gamma   90.00
#
_symmetry.space_group_name_H-M   'P 1'
#
loop_
_entity.id
_entity.type
_entity.pdbx_description
1 polymer ?
#
loop_
_entity_poly.entity_id
_entity_poly.type
_entity_poly.pdbx_seq_one_letter_code
_entity_poly.pdbx_strand_id
1 'polypeptide(L)'
;MLRSFLIFAAVLFSTVTMLAQEDSFPTGDSVEVFVVESYILPENPDTLLLTFFTSDFAKSYLLIGQDKILISPQPLDRHEAKIGIKNYKDGKPQIVCYILTETEDGKTSHSDPLQLDIPQEYRFSENTGSLFGCLIGGVVFAAPNLGVAFTGKETGFSVGKEIPFLTFYVSENHYPFGYISAEYQYITKPNRNIFRVGYKHIIDIPVLAYISPGITGFTDFLGTAGAGVEMNLGLFTISNVFTVNLRGRVNAAPKKQPFWEVGVNVFSSFFTFRL
;
A
#
# COMPACT_ATOMS: atom_id res chain seq x y z
N MET A 1 19.03 24.18 -40.39
CA MET A 1 18.86 23.47 -39.12
C MET A 1 18.92 24.36 -37.88
N LEU A 2 19.74 25.38 -37.80
CA LEU A 2 19.87 26.29 -36.64
C LEU A 2 18.63 27.17 -36.38
N ARG A 3 17.89 27.58 -37.43
CA ARG A 3 16.68 28.40 -37.30
C ARG A 3 15.46 27.66 -36.74
N SER A 4 15.35 26.36 -36.99
CA SER A 4 14.25 25.55 -36.45
C SER A 4 14.41 25.22 -34.96
N PHE A 5 15.66 25.19 -34.46
CA PHE A 5 15.95 24.95 -33.05
C PHE A 5 15.64 26.17 -32.16
N LEU A 6 15.84 27.37 -32.69
CA LEU A 6 15.53 28.61 -31.97
C LEU A 6 14.03 28.88 -31.83
N ILE A 7 13.21 28.44 -32.78
CA ILE A 7 11.74 28.56 -32.69
C ILE A 7 11.18 27.55 -31.66
N PHE A 8 11.75 26.35 -31.57
CA PHE A 8 11.32 25.36 -30.59
C PHE A 8 11.68 25.74 -29.15
N ALA A 9 12.84 26.37 -28.96
CA ALA A 9 13.26 26.90 -27.66
C ALA A 9 12.40 28.08 -27.19
N ALA A 10 11.98 28.94 -28.11
CA ALA A 10 11.13 30.11 -27.81
C ALA A 10 9.69 29.70 -27.42
N VAL A 11 9.15 28.62 -28.01
CA VAL A 11 7.81 28.07 -27.65
C VAL A 11 7.83 27.38 -26.31
N LEU A 12 8.94 26.72 -25.93
CA LEU A 12 9.08 26.09 -24.60
C LEU A 12 9.24 27.10 -23.46
N PHE A 13 9.80 28.29 -23.75
CA PHE A 13 9.96 29.35 -22.74
C PHE A 13 8.70 30.19 -22.51
N SER A 14 7.77 30.21 -23.46
CA SER A 14 6.51 30.98 -23.32
C SER A 14 5.40 30.23 -22.60
N THR A 15 5.54 28.93 -22.32
CA THR A 15 4.55 28.14 -21.58
C THR A 15 4.83 28.06 -20.08
N VAL A 16 5.95 28.56 -19.59
CA VAL A 16 6.31 28.52 -18.16
C VAL A 16 5.83 29.76 -17.38
N THR A 17 5.33 30.81 -18.03
CA THR A 17 4.95 32.06 -17.35
C THR A 17 3.46 32.22 -17.06
N MET A 18 2.64 31.16 -17.13
CA MET A 18 1.21 31.27 -16.82
C MET A 18 0.72 30.21 -15.81
N LEU A 19 1.41 30.02 -14.70
CA LEU A 19 0.84 29.40 -13.50
C LEU A 19 1.42 30.09 -12.24
N ALA A 20 1.42 31.42 -12.24
CA ALA A 20 1.29 32.14 -10.99
C ALA A 20 -0.21 32.05 -10.65
N GLN A 21 -0.59 31.01 -9.96
CA GLN A 21 -1.85 30.94 -9.26
C GLN A 21 -1.76 32.05 -8.20
N GLU A 22 -2.52 33.12 -8.38
CA GLU A 22 -2.77 34.06 -7.31
C GLU A 22 -3.42 33.24 -6.18
N ASP A 23 -2.61 32.91 -5.17
CA ASP A 23 -3.14 32.53 -3.87
C ASP A 23 -3.99 33.73 -3.41
N SER A 24 -5.29 33.64 -3.65
CA SER A 24 -6.24 34.53 -3.03
C SER A 24 -6.15 34.29 -1.53
N PHE A 25 -5.36 35.15 -0.85
CA PHE A 25 -5.39 35.21 0.60
C PHE A 25 -6.86 35.37 1.00
N PRO A 26 -7.42 34.48 1.83
CA PRO A 26 -8.78 34.63 2.28
C PRO A 26 -8.90 35.96 3.00
N THR A 27 -9.75 36.83 2.50
CA THR A 27 -10.11 38.08 3.15
C THR A 27 -10.66 37.78 4.53
N GLY A 28 -9.92 38.09 5.54
CA GLY A 28 -10.05 38.35 6.98
C GLY A 28 -11.24 37.93 7.80
N ASP A 29 -12.11 37.01 7.42
CA ASP A 29 -13.33 36.65 8.16
C ASP A 29 -13.46 35.13 8.50
N SER A 30 -12.52 34.29 8.11
CA SER A 30 -12.52 32.84 8.39
C SER A 30 -11.43 32.49 9.40
N VAL A 31 -11.78 31.66 10.37
CA VAL A 31 -10.81 31.09 11.32
C VAL A 31 -9.92 30.08 10.59
N GLU A 32 -8.62 30.33 10.55
CA GLU A 32 -7.66 29.38 9.98
C GLU A 32 -7.36 28.26 10.97
N VAL A 33 -7.20 27.04 10.49
CA VAL A 33 -6.90 25.85 11.28
C VAL A 33 -5.52 25.31 10.89
N PHE A 34 -4.61 25.25 11.86
CA PHE A 34 -3.25 24.75 11.69
C PHE A 34 -3.10 23.41 12.39
N VAL A 35 -3.16 22.31 11.64
CA VAL A 35 -3.02 20.95 12.21
C VAL A 35 -1.54 20.67 12.47
N VAL A 36 -1.23 20.30 13.72
CA VAL A 36 0.13 19.96 14.16
C VAL A 36 0.34 18.45 14.14
N GLU A 37 -0.64 17.71 14.67
CA GLU A 37 -0.60 16.26 14.74
C GLU A 37 -1.97 15.67 14.42
N SER A 38 -2.00 14.68 13.54
CA SER A 38 -3.20 13.89 13.24
C SER A 38 -2.78 12.48 12.90
N TYR A 39 -2.84 11.56 13.87
CA TYR A 39 -2.48 10.16 13.63
C TYR A 39 -3.27 9.21 14.53
N ILE A 40 -3.35 7.95 14.10
CA ILE A 40 -3.95 6.88 14.86
C ILE A 40 -2.89 6.35 15.86
N LEU A 41 -3.27 6.26 17.14
CA LEU A 41 -2.38 5.79 18.19
C LEU A 41 -1.99 4.32 17.96
N PRO A 42 -0.69 3.99 17.85
CA PRO A 42 -0.23 2.61 17.62
C PRO A 42 -0.65 1.65 18.74
N GLU A 43 -0.62 2.12 20.00
CA GLU A 43 -1.03 1.34 21.18
C GLU A 43 -2.55 1.19 21.32
N ASN A 44 -3.33 2.05 20.66
CA ASN A 44 -4.80 1.99 20.62
C ASN A 44 -5.31 2.39 19.23
N PRO A 45 -5.34 1.45 18.28
CA PRO A 45 -5.67 1.73 16.88
C PRO A 45 -7.11 2.15 16.63
N ASP A 46 -7.95 2.18 17.67
CA ASP A 46 -9.31 2.71 17.63
C ASP A 46 -9.39 4.18 18.06
N THR A 47 -8.24 4.82 18.31
CA THR A 47 -8.16 6.20 18.80
C THR A 47 -7.33 7.06 17.85
N LEU A 48 -7.92 8.16 17.39
CA LEU A 48 -7.26 9.26 16.70
C LEU A 48 -6.74 10.26 17.74
N LEU A 49 -5.46 10.60 17.68
CA LEU A 49 -4.91 11.79 18.33
C LEU A 49 -4.95 12.95 17.33
N LEU A 50 -5.52 14.07 17.76
CA LEU A 50 -5.62 15.28 16.95
C LEU A 50 -5.20 16.48 17.80
N THR A 51 -4.17 17.22 17.32
CA THR A 51 -3.68 18.45 17.91
C THR A 51 -3.62 19.54 16.83
N PHE A 52 -4.24 20.67 17.07
CA PHE A 52 -4.26 21.80 16.14
C PHE A 52 -4.40 23.14 16.86
N PHE A 53 -4.06 24.20 16.15
CA PHE A 53 -4.28 25.58 16.55
C PHE A 53 -5.29 26.25 15.63
N THR A 54 -5.95 27.27 16.18
CA THR A 54 -6.85 28.16 15.41
C THR A 54 -6.34 29.58 15.48
N SER A 55 -6.54 30.35 14.41
CA SER A 55 -6.12 31.76 14.35
C SER A 55 -6.88 32.67 15.33
N ASP A 56 -8.00 32.18 15.87
CA ASP A 56 -8.85 32.89 16.83
C ASP A 56 -9.44 31.89 17.83
N PHE A 57 -9.95 32.38 18.96
CA PHE A 57 -10.63 31.55 19.94
C PHE A 57 -11.93 31.00 19.39
N ALA A 58 -12.02 29.68 19.28
CA ALA A 58 -13.17 29.00 18.70
C ALA A 58 -13.53 27.71 19.45
N LYS A 59 -14.80 27.35 19.44
CA LYS A 59 -15.24 25.97 19.71
C LYS A 59 -14.89 25.12 18.50
N SER A 60 -14.53 23.86 18.71
CA SER A 60 -14.13 23.02 17.63
C SER A 60 -14.83 21.66 17.64
N TYR A 61 -15.08 21.15 16.45
CA TYR A 61 -15.73 19.88 16.20
C TYR A 61 -14.97 19.12 15.12
N LEU A 62 -14.96 17.80 15.19
CA LEU A 62 -14.51 16.92 14.11
C LEU A 62 -15.74 16.41 13.36
N LEU A 63 -15.71 16.56 12.04
CA LEU A 63 -16.71 15.99 11.13
C LEU A 63 -16.14 14.74 10.48
N ILE A 64 -16.78 13.58 10.69
CA ILE A 64 -16.45 12.32 10.02
C ILE A 64 -17.72 11.79 9.36
N GLY A 65 -17.77 11.84 8.03
CA GLY A 65 -18.99 11.50 7.31
C GLY A 65 -20.14 12.45 7.65
N GLN A 66 -21.16 11.94 8.34
CA GLN A 66 -22.31 12.74 8.81
C GLN A 66 -22.25 13.08 10.30
N ASP A 67 -21.29 12.54 11.02
CA ASP A 67 -21.18 12.74 12.46
C ASP A 67 -20.39 13.99 12.80
N LYS A 68 -20.89 14.77 13.76
CA LYS A 68 -20.26 15.96 14.33
C LYS A 68 -19.84 15.66 15.76
N ILE A 69 -18.54 15.50 16.00
CA ILE A 69 -17.96 15.16 17.30
C ILE A 69 -17.39 16.42 17.94
N LEU A 70 -17.81 16.75 19.14
CA LEU A 70 -17.31 17.91 19.89
C LEU A 70 -15.87 17.64 20.36
N ILE A 71 -14.94 18.52 20.01
CA ILE A 71 -13.56 18.51 20.48
C ILE A 71 -13.40 19.43 21.69
N SER A 72 -13.74 20.71 21.55
CA SER A 72 -13.61 21.70 22.60
C SER A 72 -14.91 22.43 22.81
N PRO A 73 -15.54 22.29 23.99
CA PRO A 73 -16.80 22.99 24.32
C PRO A 73 -16.60 24.47 24.63
N GLN A 74 -15.39 24.87 25.00
CA GLN A 74 -14.98 26.25 25.26
C GLN A 74 -14.21 26.81 24.09
N PRO A 75 -14.31 28.11 23.80
CA PRO A 75 -13.49 28.78 22.83
C PRO A 75 -12.00 28.72 23.25
N LEU A 76 -11.18 28.07 22.48
CA LEU A 76 -9.74 27.94 22.69
C LEU A 76 -9.02 28.24 21.35
N ASP A 77 -7.75 28.57 21.44
CA ASP A 77 -6.84 28.71 20.29
C ASP A 77 -5.96 27.45 20.09
N ARG A 78 -5.87 26.61 21.13
CA ARG A 78 -5.19 25.32 21.10
C ARG A 78 -6.15 24.20 21.45
N HIS A 79 -6.19 23.19 20.60
CA HIS A 79 -7.09 22.06 20.73
C HIS A 79 -6.30 20.75 20.72
N GLU A 80 -6.66 19.86 21.64
CA GLU A 80 -6.13 18.49 21.70
C GLU A 80 -7.28 17.55 22.03
N ALA A 81 -7.43 16.48 21.26
CA ALA A 81 -8.46 15.49 21.45
C ALA A 81 -8.00 14.07 21.13
N LYS A 82 -8.49 13.12 21.92
CA LYS A 82 -8.43 11.69 21.65
C LYS A 82 -9.84 11.23 21.28
N ILE A 83 -10.02 10.83 20.03
CA ILE A 83 -11.34 10.55 19.45
C ILE A 83 -11.42 9.08 19.06
N GLY A 84 -12.46 8.38 19.53
CA GLY A 84 -12.73 7.01 19.13
C GLY A 84 -13.17 6.93 17.67
N ILE A 85 -12.41 6.22 16.83
CA ILE A 85 -12.68 6.07 15.41
C ILE A 85 -13.10 4.66 15.01
N LYS A 86 -13.37 3.79 15.96
CA LYS A 86 -13.75 2.39 15.73
C LYS A 86 -14.89 2.23 14.72
N ASN A 87 -15.93 3.04 14.83
CA ASN A 87 -17.12 2.97 13.98
C ASN A 87 -16.93 3.54 12.57
N TYR A 88 -15.82 4.22 12.30
CA TYR A 88 -15.55 4.89 11.02
C TYR A 88 -14.58 4.12 10.12
N LYS A 89 -13.95 3.07 10.65
CA LYS A 89 -12.94 2.30 9.94
C LYS A 89 -13.50 1.43 8.82
N ASP A 90 -14.64 0.77 9.01
CA ASP A 90 -15.42 -0.08 8.09
C ASP A 90 -14.66 -0.68 6.89
N GLY A 91 -13.46 -1.24 7.14
CA GLY A 91 -12.62 -1.80 6.09
C GLY A 91 -12.01 -0.79 5.11
N LYS A 92 -12.18 0.51 5.33
CA LYS A 92 -11.64 1.56 4.47
C LYS A 92 -10.15 1.75 4.73
N PRO A 93 -9.36 1.98 3.67
CA PRO A 93 -7.94 2.28 3.81
C PRO A 93 -7.68 3.66 4.43
N GLN A 94 -8.65 4.56 4.33
CA GLN A 94 -8.55 5.97 4.70
C GLN A 94 -9.84 6.48 5.30
N ILE A 95 -9.72 7.36 6.31
CA ILE A 95 -10.82 8.18 6.83
C ILE A 95 -10.57 9.62 6.42
N VAL A 96 -11.57 10.23 5.78
CA VAL A 96 -11.55 11.68 5.49
C VAL A 96 -12.38 12.39 6.54
N CYS A 97 -11.80 13.38 7.20
CA CYS A 97 -12.49 14.19 8.20
C CYS A 97 -12.15 15.69 8.02
N TYR A 98 -12.93 16.55 8.66
CA TYR A 98 -12.78 18.00 8.63
C TYR A 98 -12.87 18.54 10.04
N ILE A 99 -12.15 19.61 10.32
CA ILE A 99 -12.32 20.38 11.55
C ILE A 99 -13.28 21.52 11.26
N LEU A 100 -14.36 21.59 12.00
CA LEU A 100 -15.30 22.71 12.00
C LEU A 100 -15.02 23.57 13.22
N THR A 101 -14.81 24.86 13.04
CA THR A 101 -14.63 25.83 14.09
C THR A 101 -15.82 26.78 14.14
N GLU A 102 -16.18 27.23 15.36
CA GLU A 102 -17.27 28.16 15.61
C GLU A 102 -16.82 29.20 16.64
N THR A 103 -16.74 30.47 16.23
CA THR A 103 -16.37 31.59 17.09
C THR A 103 -17.55 32.01 17.98
N GLU A 104 -17.28 32.84 19.00
CA GLU A 104 -18.35 33.40 19.86
C GLU A 104 -19.36 34.25 19.08
N ASP A 105 -18.92 34.88 17.99
CA ASP A 105 -19.78 35.67 17.09
C ASP A 105 -20.66 34.79 16.17
N GLY A 106 -20.58 33.46 16.30
CA GLY A 106 -21.32 32.50 15.49
C GLY A 106 -20.80 32.28 14.08
N LYS A 107 -19.62 32.78 13.74
CA LYS A 107 -18.95 32.49 12.45
C LYS A 107 -18.43 31.05 12.46
N THR A 108 -18.65 30.34 11.39
CA THR A 108 -18.17 28.94 11.20
C THR A 108 -17.14 28.86 10.08
N SER A 109 -16.10 28.08 10.29
CA SER A 109 -15.07 27.79 9.27
C SER A 109 -14.75 26.29 9.23
N HIS A 110 -14.35 25.81 8.07
CA HIS A 110 -13.94 24.42 7.85
C HIS A 110 -12.45 24.36 7.51
N SER A 111 -11.74 23.38 8.07
CA SER A 111 -10.37 23.08 7.63
C SER A 111 -10.37 22.43 6.24
N ASP A 112 -9.18 22.35 5.65
CA ASP A 112 -8.93 21.41 4.57
C ASP A 112 -9.21 19.96 5.01
N PRO A 113 -9.52 19.07 4.06
CA PRO A 113 -9.76 17.66 4.37
C PRO A 113 -8.52 17.00 4.96
N LEU A 114 -8.66 16.42 6.14
CA LEU A 114 -7.65 15.59 6.78
C LEU A 114 -7.83 14.15 6.32
N GLN A 115 -6.82 13.60 5.70
CA GLN A 115 -6.80 12.20 5.27
C GLN A 115 -6.01 11.39 6.28
N LEU A 116 -6.68 10.47 6.96
CA LEU A 116 -6.10 9.60 7.97
C LEU A 116 -5.93 8.21 7.37
N ASP A 117 -4.68 7.81 7.11
CA ASP A 117 -4.39 6.47 6.66
C ASP A 117 -4.58 5.46 7.79
N ILE A 118 -5.35 4.40 7.51
CA ILE A 118 -5.52 3.30 8.45
C ILE A 118 -4.49 2.22 8.08
N PRO A 119 -3.49 1.96 8.93
CA PRO A 119 -2.54 0.88 8.72
C PRO A 119 -3.25 -0.44 8.46
N GLN A 120 -2.72 -1.27 7.57
CA GLN A 120 -3.37 -2.53 7.16
C GLN A 120 -3.69 -3.44 8.33
N GLU A 121 -2.83 -3.47 9.35
CA GLU A 121 -3.00 -4.25 10.57
C GLU A 121 -4.24 -3.85 11.39
N TYR A 122 -4.74 -2.62 11.24
CA TYR A 122 -5.88 -2.08 12.00
C TYR A 122 -7.19 -2.07 11.22
N ARG A 123 -7.16 -2.46 9.94
CA ARG A 123 -8.37 -2.55 9.09
C ARG A 123 -9.28 -3.72 9.45
N PHE A 124 -8.70 -4.76 10.06
CA PHE A 124 -9.46 -5.88 10.59
C PHE A 124 -9.95 -5.55 12.01
N SER A 125 -10.97 -4.72 12.09
CA SER A 125 -11.64 -4.45 13.36
C SER A 125 -12.35 -5.70 13.89
N GLU A 126 -12.27 -5.91 15.20
CA GLU A 126 -12.71 -7.04 16.00
C GLU A 126 -14.20 -7.44 15.91
N ASN A 127 -14.96 -6.99 14.93
CA ASN A 127 -16.42 -7.14 14.93
C ASN A 127 -16.99 -8.39 14.24
N THR A 128 -16.16 -9.30 13.74
CA THR A 128 -16.66 -10.61 13.33
C THR A 128 -15.61 -11.65 13.67
N GLY A 129 -15.76 -12.28 14.84
CA GLY A 129 -15.05 -13.48 15.22
C GLY A 129 -13.60 -13.50 14.76
N SER A 130 -12.69 -12.86 15.51
CA SER A 130 -11.26 -12.81 15.21
C SER A 130 -10.68 -14.19 14.88
N LEU A 131 -11.27 -15.26 15.43
CA LEU A 131 -10.99 -16.64 15.11
C LEU A 131 -11.32 -17.01 13.66
N PHE A 132 -12.45 -16.55 13.11
CA PHE A 132 -12.86 -16.87 11.74
C PHE A 132 -12.01 -16.10 10.71
N GLY A 133 -11.70 -14.83 10.99
CA GLY A 133 -10.77 -14.02 10.19
C GLY A 133 -9.35 -14.58 10.20
N CYS A 134 -8.83 -14.97 11.36
CA CYS A 134 -7.53 -15.64 11.50
C CYS A 134 -7.52 -17.00 10.80
N LEU A 135 -8.61 -17.75 10.85
CA LEU A 135 -8.69 -19.07 10.21
C LEU A 135 -8.74 -18.95 8.68
N ILE A 136 -9.57 -18.05 8.14
CA ILE A 136 -9.60 -17.78 6.70
C ILE A 136 -8.26 -17.19 6.24
N GLY A 137 -7.73 -16.20 6.96
CA GLY A 137 -6.42 -15.61 6.67
C GLY A 137 -5.30 -16.66 6.70
N GLY A 138 -5.30 -17.54 7.69
CA GLY A 138 -4.38 -18.66 7.79
C GLY A 138 -4.50 -19.65 6.64
N VAL A 139 -5.73 -20.01 6.22
CA VAL A 139 -5.97 -20.92 5.07
C VAL A 139 -5.50 -20.28 3.78
N VAL A 140 -5.84 -19.01 3.52
CA VAL A 140 -5.39 -18.28 2.31
C VAL A 140 -3.87 -18.12 2.30
N PHE A 141 -3.28 -17.79 3.45
CA PHE A 141 -1.83 -17.71 3.59
C PHE A 141 -1.16 -19.07 3.34
N ALA A 142 -1.73 -20.18 3.85
CA ALA A 142 -1.20 -21.52 3.67
C ALA A 142 -1.45 -22.09 2.27
N ALA A 143 -2.33 -21.47 1.46
CA ALA A 143 -2.63 -21.95 0.11
C ALA A 143 -1.34 -22.09 -0.72
N PRO A 144 -1.10 -23.25 -1.36
CA PRO A 144 0.08 -23.44 -2.19
C PRO A 144 -0.03 -22.61 -3.47
N ASN A 145 1.12 -22.22 -4.00
CA ASN A 145 1.24 -21.69 -5.35
C ASN A 145 1.16 -22.87 -6.33
N LEU A 146 0.35 -22.72 -7.35
CA LEU A 146 0.13 -23.75 -8.37
C LEU A 146 0.65 -23.29 -9.72
N GLY A 147 1.27 -24.18 -10.47
CA GLY A 147 1.80 -23.81 -11.78
C GLY A 147 2.16 -24.99 -12.66
N VAL A 148 2.70 -24.67 -13.81
CA VAL A 148 3.21 -25.58 -14.81
C VAL A 148 4.64 -25.18 -15.17
N ALA A 149 5.53 -26.16 -15.17
CA ALA A 149 6.93 -26.00 -15.57
C ALA A 149 7.17 -26.69 -16.92
N PHE A 150 7.86 -26.01 -17.81
CA PHE A 150 8.24 -26.49 -19.16
C PHE A 150 9.77 -26.66 -19.19
N THR A 151 10.22 -27.91 -19.25
CA THR A 151 11.64 -28.26 -19.23
C THR A 151 11.98 -29.00 -20.49
N GLY A 152 12.52 -28.32 -21.49
CA GLY A 152 12.80 -28.93 -22.80
C GLY A 152 11.53 -29.49 -23.45
N LYS A 153 11.44 -30.82 -23.53
CA LYS A 153 10.25 -31.52 -24.08
C LYS A 153 9.26 -31.97 -23.03
N GLU A 154 9.56 -31.78 -21.75
CA GLU A 154 8.73 -32.24 -20.65
C GLU A 154 7.91 -31.08 -20.06
N THR A 155 6.66 -31.39 -19.75
CA THR A 155 5.77 -30.48 -19.02
C THR A 155 5.39 -31.13 -17.70
N GLY A 156 5.63 -30.43 -16.61
CA GLY A 156 5.35 -30.88 -15.26
C GLY A 156 4.42 -29.91 -14.51
N PHE A 157 3.57 -30.45 -13.65
CA PHE A 157 2.84 -29.65 -12.69
C PHE A 157 3.78 -29.20 -11.56
N SER A 158 3.60 -28.00 -11.07
CA SER A 158 4.40 -27.45 -9.97
C SER A 158 3.52 -26.99 -8.83
N VAL A 159 3.95 -27.34 -7.61
CA VAL A 159 3.31 -26.93 -6.36
C VAL A 159 4.40 -26.38 -5.46
N GLY A 160 4.16 -25.23 -4.88
CA GLY A 160 5.15 -24.61 -3.99
C GLY A 160 4.54 -23.61 -3.06
N LYS A 161 5.37 -23.02 -2.22
CA LYS A 161 5.00 -21.91 -1.35
C LYS A 161 6.11 -20.88 -1.35
N GLU A 162 5.73 -19.66 -1.66
CA GLU A 162 6.57 -18.49 -1.52
C GLU A 162 6.18 -17.76 -0.23
N ILE A 163 7.19 -17.38 0.54
CA ILE A 163 7.02 -16.62 1.79
C ILE A 163 7.88 -15.36 1.66
N PRO A 164 7.27 -14.18 1.51
CA PRO A 164 7.98 -12.92 1.68
C PRO A 164 8.41 -12.82 3.14
N PHE A 165 9.67 -12.51 3.41
CA PHE A 165 10.17 -12.35 4.77
C PHE A 165 10.70 -10.96 5.07
N LEU A 166 11.00 -10.17 4.04
CA LEU A 166 11.47 -8.81 4.18
C LEU A 166 10.76 -7.90 3.17
N THR A 167 10.15 -6.82 3.63
CA THR A 167 9.44 -5.86 2.78
C THR A 167 9.98 -4.45 2.99
N PHE A 168 10.08 -3.70 1.89
CA PHE A 168 10.59 -2.33 1.86
C PHE A 168 9.45 -1.38 1.54
N TYR A 169 9.17 -0.42 2.44
CA TYR A 169 8.11 0.56 2.27
C TYR A 169 8.67 1.96 2.07
N VAL A 170 7.99 2.74 1.24
CA VAL A 170 8.09 4.21 1.22
C VAL A 170 6.76 4.71 1.77
N SER A 171 6.76 5.71 2.61
CA SER A 171 5.74 6.05 3.62
C SER A 171 4.30 6.29 3.15
N GLU A 172 3.95 6.15 1.88
CA GLU A 172 2.60 6.47 1.40
C GLU A 172 1.99 5.41 0.45
N ASN A 173 2.69 4.32 0.16
CA ASN A 173 2.21 3.35 -0.83
C ASN A 173 1.42 2.21 -0.21
N HIS A 174 0.32 1.84 -0.87
CA HIS A 174 -0.52 0.69 -0.50
C HIS A 174 0.26 -0.64 -0.49
N TYR A 175 1.22 -0.79 -1.41
CA TYR A 175 2.13 -1.94 -1.49
C TYR A 175 3.55 -1.56 -1.09
N PRO A 176 4.36 -2.50 -0.58
CA PRO A 176 5.80 -2.29 -0.47
C PRO A 176 6.38 -2.05 -1.86
N PHE A 177 7.36 -1.16 -2.00
CA PHE A 177 8.02 -0.97 -3.30
C PHE A 177 8.87 -2.18 -3.71
N GLY A 178 9.19 -3.06 -2.77
CA GLY A 178 9.91 -4.29 -3.05
C GLY A 178 9.91 -5.25 -1.87
N TYR A 179 10.25 -6.50 -2.13
CA TYR A 179 10.36 -7.52 -1.10
C TYR A 179 11.38 -8.60 -1.45
N ILE A 180 11.90 -9.24 -0.40
CA ILE A 180 12.71 -10.45 -0.50
C ILE A 180 11.86 -11.62 -0.03
N SER A 181 11.88 -12.70 -0.80
CA SER A 181 11.13 -13.92 -0.52
C SER A 181 11.97 -15.17 -0.61
N ALA A 182 11.56 -16.18 0.13
CA ALA A 182 12.01 -17.57 -0.03
C ALA A 182 10.88 -18.41 -0.58
N GLU A 183 11.15 -19.30 -1.49
CA GLU A 183 10.18 -20.22 -2.09
C GLU A 183 10.71 -21.65 -2.06
N TYR A 184 9.86 -22.57 -1.65
CA TYR A 184 10.06 -23.99 -1.84
C TYR A 184 9.02 -24.52 -2.82
N GLN A 185 9.47 -25.27 -3.83
CA GLN A 185 8.62 -25.76 -4.91
C GLN A 185 9.00 -27.19 -5.29
N TYR A 186 7.98 -28.00 -5.54
CA TYR A 186 8.09 -29.31 -6.14
C TYR A 186 7.56 -29.29 -7.57
N ILE A 187 8.33 -29.88 -8.51
CA ILE A 187 7.95 -30.05 -9.93
C ILE A 187 7.86 -31.54 -10.21
N THR A 188 6.73 -31.97 -10.79
CA THR A 188 6.47 -33.41 -11.05
C THR A 188 7.31 -33.98 -12.18
N LYS A 189 7.62 -33.15 -13.20
CA LYS A 189 8.42 -33.56 -14.35
C LYS A 189 9.42 -32.44 -14.76
N PRO A 190 10.74 -32.69 -14.70
CA PRO A 190 11.36 -33.83 -14.01
C PRO A 190 11.11 -33.74 -12.51
N ASN A 191 10.99 -34.87 -11.83
CA ASN A 191 10.80 -34.93 -10.38
C ASN A 191 11.91 -34.17 -9.67
N ARG A 192 11.60 -32.98 -9.16
CA ARG A 192 12.61 -32.04 -8.65
C ARG A 192 12.03 -31.14 -7.55
N ASN A 193 12.79 -31.01 -6.47
CA ASN A 193 12.57 -29.99 -5.46
C ASN A 193 13.46 -28.79 -5.75
N ILE A 194 12.94 -27.61 -5.66
CA ILE A 194 13.66 -26.36 -5.91
C ILE A 194 13.43 -25.42 -4.73
N PHE A 195 14.51 -24.90 -4.20
CA PHE A 195 14.50 -23.80 -3.25
C PHE A 195 14.99 -22.53 -3.95
N ARG A 196 14.31 -21.42 -3.70
CA ARG A 196 14.64 -20.11 -4.28
C ARG A 196 14.70 -19.04 -3.22
N VAL A 197 15.55 -18.06 -3.47
CA VAL A 197 15.54 -16.77 -2.76
C VAL A 197 15.64 -15.68 -3.81
N GLY A 198 14.87 -14.61 -3.68
CA GLY A 198 14.88 -13.56 -4.68
C GLY A 198 14.35 -12.24 -4.17
N TYR A 199 14.67 -11.20 -4.93
CA TYR A 199 14.12 -9.85 -4.77
C TYR A 199 13.10 -9.58 -5.88
N LYS A 200 12.01 -8.90 -5.49
CA LYS A 200 10.95 -8.47 -6.39
C LYS A 200 10.61 -7.00 -6.13
N HIS A 201 10.48 -6.26 -7.20
CA HIS A 201 10.10 -4.85 -7.16
C HIS A 201 8.62 -4.72 -7.53
N ILE A 202 7.84 -4.00 -6.73
CA ILE A 202 6.41 -3.78 -6.98
C ILE A 202 6.23 -2.41 -7.62
N ILE A 203 5.46 -2.38 -8.70
CA ILE A 203 5.08 -1.17 -9.44
C ILE A 203 3.56 -1.15 -9.49
N ASP A 204 2.96 -0.16 -8.83
CA ASP A 204 1.52 0.04 -8.84
C ASP A 204 1.06 0.53 -10.21
N ILE A 205 -0.04 -0.03 -10.70
CA ILE A 205 -0.64 0.37 -11.98
C ILE A 205 -2.17 0.45 -11.85
N PRO A 206 -2.82 1.43 -12.51
CA PRO A 206 -4.25 1.69 -12.31
C PRO A 206 -5.20 0.56 -12.73
N VAL A 207 -4.77 -0.33 -13.63
CA VAL A 207 -5.63 -1.37 -14.24
C VAL A 207 -5.52 -2.71 -13.51
N LEU A 208 -4.39 -2.97 -12.86
CA LEU A 208 -4.09 -4.20 -12.09
C LEU A 208 -3.73 -3.82 -10.67
N ALA A 209 -3.72 -4.80 -9.76
CA ALA A 209 -3.23 -4.52 -8.42
C ALA A 209 -1.77 -4.03 -8.42
N TYR A 210 -0.92 -4.67 -9.23
CA TYR A 210 0.48 -4.27 -9.46
C TYR A 210 1.13 -5.07 -10.59
N ILE A 211 2.31 -4.64 -11.04
CA ILE A 211 3.28 -5.44 -11.77
C ILE A 211 4.53 -5.61 -10.90
N SER A 212 5.11 -6.81 -10.87
CA SER A 212 6.29 -7.04 -10.05
C SER A 212 7.35 -7.86 -10.81
N PRO A 213 8.32 -7.18 -11.46
CA PRO A 213 9.52 -7.83 -11.95
C PRO A 213 10.41 -8.30 -10.79
N GLY A 214 11.11 -9.43 -10.98
CA GLY A 214 11.98 -9.99 -9.96
C GLY A 214 13.14 -10.80 -10.51
N ILE A 215 14.13 -11.00 -9.64
CA ILE A 215 15.28 -11.85 -9.87
C ILE A 215 15.38 -12.88 -8.75
N THR A 216 15.72 -14.11 -9.07
CA THR A 216 15.82 -15.21 -8.10
C THR A 216 17.10 -16.02 -8.32
N GLY A 217 17.70 -16.44 -7.21
CA GLY A 217 18.66 -17.54 -7.21
C GLY A 217 17.96 -18.82 -6.78
N PHE A 218 18.31 -19.97 -7.34
CA PHE A 218 17.70 -21.25 -6.99
C PHE A 218 18.73 -22.39 -6.88
N THR A 219 18.35 -23.42 -6.13
CA THR A 219 19.06 -24.69 -6.04
C THR A 219 18.08 -25.86 -5.93
N ASP A 220 18.48 -27.04 -6.48
CA ASP A 220 17.74 -28.30 -6.26
C ASP A 220 18.37 -29.16 -5.16
N PHE A 221 19.41 -28.67 -4.48
CA PHE A 221 20.24 -29.40 -3.50
C PHE A 221 20.88 -30.69 -4.00
N LEU A 222 20.74 -31.00 -5.30
CA LEU A 222 21.29 -32.18 -5.97
C LEU A 222 22.40 -31.80 -6.96
N GLY A 223 22.97 -30.60 -6.78
CA GLY A 223 24.10 -30.12 -7.60
C GLY A 223 23.66 -29.16 -8.72
N THR A 224 22.40 -28.81 -8.85
CA THR A 224 21.96 -27.75 -9.78
C THR A 224 21.71 -26.47 -9.01
N ALA A 225 22.45 -25.43 -9.35
CA ALA A 225 22.17 -24.06 -8.88
C ALA A 225 22.11 -23.12 -10.09
N GLY A 226 21.31 -22.09 -10.02
CA GLY A 226 21.11 -21.16 -11.12
C GLY A 226 20.40 -19.87 -10.70
N ALA A 227 20.05 -19.08 -11.70
CA ALA A 227 19.32 -17.85 -11.53
C ALA A 227 18.08 -17.82 -12.43
N GLY A 228 17.10 -17.02 -12.04
CA GLY A 228 15.88 -16.81 -12.81
C GLY A 228 15.46 -15.34 -12.81
N VAL A 229 14.70 -14.99 -13.82
CA VAL A 229 13.95 -13.73 -13.88
C VAL A 229 12.47 -14.06 -13.88
N GLU A 230 11.69 -13.24 -13.22
CA GLU A 230 10.25 -13.46 -13.12
C GLU A 230 9.47 -12.17 -13.26
N MET A 231 8.20 -12.33 -13.63
CA MET A 231 7.21 -11.27 -13.68
C MET A 231 5.95 -11.76 -12.97
N ASN A 232 5.49 -10.98 -12.02
CA ASN A 232 4.20 -11.21 -11.37
C ASN A 232 3.23 -10.10 -11.75
N LEU A 233 1.99 -10.49 -12.07
CA LEU A 233 0.88 -9.59 -12.38
C LEU A 233 -0.16 -9.76 -11.27
N GLY A 234 -0.29 -8.79 -10.39
CA GLY A 234 -1.31 -8.73 -9.35
C GLY A 234 -2.68 -8.50 -9.99
N LEU A 235 -3.57 -9.50 -9.92
CA LEU A 235 -4.87 -9.46 -10.57
C LEU A 235 -5.92 -8.76 -9.72
N PHE A 236 -6.09 -9.21 -8.49
CA PHE A 236 -7.05 -8.65 -7.53
C PHE A 236 -6.62 -8.97 -6.10
N THR A 237 -7.14 -8.18 -5.17
CA THR A 237 -6.83 -8.29 -3.75
C THR A 237 -8.03 -8.78 -2.96
N ILE A 238 -7.82 -9.74 -2.08
CA ILE A 238 -8.81 -10.29 -1.17
C ILE A 238 -8.60 -9.64 0.20
N SER A 239 -9.63 -8.99 0.73
CA SER A 239 -9.62 -8.31 2.03
C SER A 239 -8.45 -7.34 2.23
N ASN A 240 -7.94 -6.73 1.16
CA ASN A 240 -6.78 -5.84 1.12
C ASN A 240 -5.49 -6.40 1.74
N VAL A 241 -5.39 -7.71 1.93
CA VAL A 241 -4.25 -8.40 2.55
C VAL A 241 -3.60 -9.40 1.63
N PHE A 242 -4.40 -10.11 0.83
CA PHE A 242 -3.94 -11.17 -0.04
C PHE A 242 -4.15 -10.78 -1.49
N THR A 243 -3.08 -10.67 -2.26
CA THR A 243 -3.18 -10.40 -3.70
C THR A 243 -2.93 -11.68 -4.48
N VAL A 244 -3.93 -12.06 -5.28
CA VAL A 244 -3.79 -13.15 -6.25
C VAL A 244 -3.04 -12.61 -7.45
N ASN A 245 -1.97 -13.30 -7.84
CA ASN A 245 -1.14 -12.89 -8.98
C ASN A 245 -0.85 -14.05 -9.94
N LEU A 246 -0.70 -13.70 -11.21
CA LEU A 246 -0.19 -14.58 -12.25
C LEU A 246 1.33 -14.39 -12.33
N ARG A 247 2.07 -15.49 -12.31
CA ARG A 247 3.53 -15.48 -12.39
C ARG A 247 4.02 -16.15 -13.67
N GLY A 248 4.94 -15.49 -14.36
CA GLY A 248 5.79 -16.07 -15.39
C GLY A 248 7.25 -16.04 -14.97
N ARG A 249 8.02 -17.11 -15.17
CA ARG A 249 9.42 -17.21 -14.78
C ARG A 249 10.24 -17.95 -15.80
N VAL A 250 11.48 -17.49 -16.00
CA VAL A 250 12.50 -18.16 -16.80
C VAL A 250 13.70 -18.45 -15.90
N ASN A 251 14.12 -19.69 -15.88
CA ASN A 251 15.23 -20.16 -15.04
C ASN A 251 16.37 -20.68 -15.91
N ALA A 252 17.60 -20.34 -15.56
CA ALA A 252 18.81 -20.81 -16.21
C ALA A 252 19.82 -21.32 -15.18
N ALA A 253 20.45 -22.46 -15.49
CA ALA A 253 21.53 -23.02 -14.71
C ALA A 253 22.72 -23.40 -15.62
N PRO A 254 23.96 -23.30 -15.14
CA PRO A 254 25.13 -23.68 -15.91
C PRO A 254 25.02 -25.14 -16.42
N LYS A 255 25.31 -25.33 -17.71
CA LYS A 255 25.31 -26.66 -18.36
C LYS A 255 23.97 -27.40 -18.38
N LYS A 256 22.84 -26.69 -18.07
CA LYS A 256 21.48 -27.23 -18.17
C LYS A 256 20.68 -26.39 -19.15
N GLN A 257 19.64 -27.00 -19.74
CA GLN A 257 18.68 -26.22 -20.54
C GLN A 257 17.85 -25.30 -19.65
N PRO A 258 17.57 -24.08 -20.10
CA PRO A 258 16.65 -23.20 -19.40
C PRO A 258 15.27 -23.83 -19.35
N PHE A 259 14.49 -23.48 -18.29
CA PHE A 259 13.12 -23.92 -18.13
C PHE A 259 12.23 -22.76 -17.76
N TRP A 260 10.96 -22.87 -18.14
CA TRP A 260 9.95 -21.85 -17.98
C TRP A 260 8.89 -22.30 -16.98
N GLU A 261 8.32 -21.38 -16.28
CA GLU A 261 7.22 -21.65 -15.37
C GLU A 261 6.14 -20.59 -15.54
N VAL A 262 4.88 -21.04 -15.46
CA VAL A 262 3.71 -20.17 -15.36
C VAL A 262 2.85 -20.69 -14.23
N GLY A 263 2.34 -19.80 -13.39
CA GLY A 263 1.57 -20.23 -12.23
C GLY A 263 0.75 -19.10 -11.60
N VAL A 264 -0.07 -19.50 -10.64
CA VAL A 264 -0.87 -18.61 -9.80
C VAL A 264 -0.32 -18.64 -8.38
N ASN A 265 -0.10 -17.48 -7.82
CA ASN A 265 0.43 -17.28 -6.47
C ASN A 265 -0.49 -16.40 -5.66
N VAL A 266 -0.32 -16.47 -4.33
CA VAL A 266 -0.90 -15.52 -3.39
C VAL A 266 0.25 -14.77 -2.70
N PHE A 267 0.25 -13.45 -2.84
CA PHE A 267 1.15 -12.55 -2.14
C PHE A 267 0.46 -11.98 -0.91
N SER A 268 1.17 -11.91 0.21
CA SER A 268 0.75 -11.21 1.42
C SER A 268 1.98 -10.72 2.17
N SER A 269 1.94 -9.47 2.63
CA SER A 269 2.98 -8.89 3.49
C SER A 269 2.69 -9.06 4.99
N PHE A 270 1.69 -9.85 5.36
CA PHE A 270 1.21 -9.97 6.75
C PHE A 270 2.27 -10.47 7.74
N PHE A 271 3.13 -11.42 7.32
CA PHE A 271 4.18 -12.01 8.16
C PHE A 271 5.58 -11.58 7.74
N THR A 272 5.79 -10.31 7.39
CA THR A 272 7.07 -9.82 6.90
C THR A 272 7.71 -8.85 7.90
N PHE A 273 9.04 -8.84 7.94
CA PHE A 273 9.76 -7.75 8.60
C PHE A 273 9.73 -6.52 7.68
N ARG A 274 9.32 -5.38 8.21
CA ARG A 274 9.26 -4.11 7.47
C ARG A 274 10.54 -3.32 7.70
N LEU A 275 11.08 -2.78 6.61
CA LEU A 275 12.23 -1.87 6.60
C LEU A 275 11.87 -0.58 5.86
#